data_8afb306c1d7e06526ae6f35b1c94db24
#
_entry.id   8afb306c1d7e06526ae6f35b1c94db24
#
_cell.length_a   1.000
_cell.length_b   1.000
_cell.length_c   1.000
_cell.angle_alpha   90.00
_cell.angle_beta   90.00
_cell.angle_gamma   90.00
#
_symmetry.space_group_name_H-M   'P 1'
#
loop_
_entity.id
_entity.type
_entity.pdbx_description
1 polymer ?
#
loop_
_entity_poly.entity_id
_entity_poly.type
_entity_poly.pdbx_seq_one_letter_code
_entity_poly.pdbx_strand_id
1 'polypeptide(L)'
;MSDSDPRQDRLLRLNAALDDELDATHRIELERELERDPHLRASLRRLSAVREAVRRHGATEAAPAALRDAVAAIGRPKASGRRVALPLAAAVAAGIVIGAAAQALLSSSRTADPVAAATVADFARAELSDRPFDVASSDRHTVKPWLVAHAPLGVEVADLADKGYPLAGGRIAVVGATPVPTLVYQRREHWIALTELPLSLGDGALDARGGTLDGFRLVRWADRERAYVAVSDIDAAELSAFAAAFRAAAGAGGGEAR
;
A
#
# COMPACT_ATOMS: atom_id res chain seq x y z
N MET A 1 12.62 -15.85 38.58
CA MET A 1 11.48 -15.90 37.67
C MET A 1 10.27 -15.98 38.58
N SER A 2 9.60 -14.84 38.83
CA SER A 2 8.42 -14.78 39.68
C SER A 2 7.24 -15.38 38.91
N ASP A 3 6.73 -16.48 39.44
CA ASP A 3 5.51 -17.12 38.95
C ASP A 3 4.34 -16.20 39.29
N SER A 4 3.93 -15.36 38.33
CA SER A 4 2.80 -14.45 38.53
C SER A 4 1.53 -15.31 38.59
N ASP A 5 0.75 -15.16 39.68
CA ASP A 5 -0.55 -15.85 39.83
C ASP A 5 -1.41 -15.59 38.57
N PRO A 6 -1.84 -16.63 37.84
CA PRO A 6 -2.65 -16.47 36.62
C PRO A 6 -3.94 -15.67 36.84
N ARG A 7 -4.43 -15.63 38.07
CA ARG A 7 -5.60 -14.82 38.45
C ARG A 7 -5.28 -13.33 38.52
N GLN A 8 -4.10 -13.00 39.03
CA GLN A 8 -3.65 -11.62 39.12
C GLN A 8 -3.38 -11.02 37.73
N ASP A 9 -2.73 -11.79 36.85
CA ASP A 9 -2.48 -11.38 35.47
C ASP A 9 -3.79 -11.13 34.69
N ARG A 10 -4.78 -11.98 34.91
CA ARG A 10 -6.11 -11.82 34.31
C ARG A 10 -6.84 -10.56 34.79
N LEU A 11 -6.75 -10.24 36.09
CA LEU A 11 -7.32 -9.01 36.66
C LEU A 11 -6.62 -7.77 36.12
N LEU A 12 -5.30 -7.81 35.97
CA LEU A 12 -4.54 -6.69 35.37
C LEU A 12 -4.99 -6.42 33.93
N ARG A 13 -5.17 -7.46 33.12
CA ARG A 13 -5.67 -7.33 31.73
C ARG A 13 -7.10 -6.76 31.68
N LEU A 14 -7.98 -7.17 32.59
CA LEU A 14 -9.33 -6.59 32.67
C LEU A 14 -9.31 -5.09 33.06
N ASN A 15 -8.43 -4.71 33.98
CA ASN A 15 -8.28 -3.29 34.37
C ASN A 15 -7.70 -2.48 33.20
N ALA A 16 -6.66 -2.96 32.54
CA ALA A 16 -6.08 -2.32 31.37
C ALA A 16 -7.11 -2.15 30.23
N ALA A 17 -8.02 -3.13 30.05
CA ALA A 17 -9.12 -3.01 29.10
C ALA A 17 -10.13 -1.93 29.48
N LEU A 18 -10.42 -1.78 30.78
CA LEU A 18 -11.33 -0.74 31.28
C LEU A 18 -10.73 0.66 31.12
N ASP A 19 -9.42 0.79 31.27
CA ASP A 19 -8.72 2.08 31.19
C ASP A 19 -8.27 2.42 29.78
N ASP A 20 -8.62 1.58 28.79
CA ASP A 20 -8.28 1.73 27.36
C ASP A 20 -6.75 1.67 27.10
N GLU A 21 -6.02 0.96 27.96
CA GLU A 21 -4.57 0.79 27.93
C GLU A 21 -4.09 -0.49 27.23
N LEU A 22 -5.01 -1.35 26.75
CA LEU A 22 -4.64 -2.53 25.97
C LEU A 22 -4.31 -2.15 24.53
N ASP A 23 -3.22 -2.68 24.03
CA ASP A 23 -2.94 -2.66 22.61
C ASP A 23 -3.92 -3.53 21.79
N ALA A 24 -3.92 -3.36 20.47
CA ALA A 24 -4.89 -3.99 19.58
C ALA A 24 -4.83 -5.55 19.63
N THR A 25 -3.65 -6.12 19.81
CA THR A 25 -3.44 -7.59 19.84
C THR A 25 -4.05 -8.19 21.10
N HIS A 26 -3.70 -7.65 22.27
CA HIS A 26 -4.22 -8.12 23.55
C HIS A 26 -5.72 -7.83 23.72
N ARG A 27 -6.24 -6.77 23.06
CA ARG A 27 -7.70 -6.51 23.03
C ARG A 27 -8.45 -7.61 22.29
N ILE A 28 -7.99 -8.04 21.11
CA ILE A 28 -8.60 -9.12 20.34
C ILE A 28 -8.54 -10.44 21.10
N GLU A 29 -7.43 -10.71 21.78
CA GLU A 29 -7.28 -11.92 22.62
C GLU A 29 -8.28 -11.92 23.77
N LEU A 30 -8.39 -10.81 24.49
CA LEU A 30 -9.35 -10.64 25.58
C LEU A 30 -10.80 -10.79 25.11
N GLU A 31 -11.16 -10.24 23.95
CA GLU A 31 -12.50 -10.39 23.36
C GLU A 31 -12.83 -11.86 23.09
N ARG A 32 -11.89 -12.63 22.55
CA ARG A 32 -12.04 -14.07 22.34
C ARG A 32 -12.17 -14.85 23.65
N GLU A 33 -11.43 -14.47 24.69
CA GLU A 33 -11.53 -15.05 26.02
C GLU A 33 -12.91 -14.74 26.65
N LEU A 34 -13.40 -13.49 26.50
CA LEU A 34 -14.70 -13.07 26.97
C LEU A 34 -15.86 -13.79 26.27
N GLU A 35 -15.70 -14.20 25.02
CA GLU A 35 -16.71 -15.01 24.31
C GLU A 35 -16.83 -16.42 24.91
N ARG A 36 -15.73 -17.00 25.39
CA ARG A 36 -15.62 -18.38 25.88
C ARG A 36 -15.87 -18.52 27.37
N ASP A 37 -15.54 -17.49 28.17
CA ASP A 37 -15.62 -17.55 29.64
C ASP A 37 -16.72 -16.62 30.19
N PRO A 38 -17.90 -17.19 30.61
CA PRO A 38 -18.96 -16.41 31.24
C PRO A 38 -18.56 -15.76 32.58
N HIS A 39 -17.61 -16.37 33.32
CA HIS A 39 -17.14 -15.83 34.59
C HIS A 39 -16.26 -14.60 34.37
N LEU A 40 -15.42 -14.60 33.33
CA LEU A 40 -14.62 -13.45 32.94
C LEU A 40 -15.51 -12.28 32.52
N ARG A 41 -16.57 -12.54 31.73
CA ARG A 41 -17.58 -11.53 31.38
C ARG A 41 -18.29 -10.96 32.61
N ALA A 42 -18.63 -11.79 33.58
CA ALA A 42 -19.23 -11.32 34.81
C ALA A 42 -18.31 -10.45 35.63
N SER A 43 -17.02 -10.78 35.67
CA SER A 43 -15.98 -9.99 36.34
C SER A 43 -15.81 -8.62 35.69
N LEU A 44 -15.71 -8.55 34.35
CA LEU A 44 -15.64 -7.30 33.60
C LEU A 44 -16.86 -6.40 33.88
N ARG A 45 -18.07 -6.97 33.84
CA ARG A 45 -19.30 -6.23 34.16
C ARG A 45 -19.31 -5.66 35.58
N ARG A 46 -18.82 -6.43 36.59
CA ARG A 46 -18.70 -5.93 37.96
C ARG A 46 -17.73 -4.78 38.07
N LEU A 47 -16.56 -4.89 37.48
CA LEU A 47 -15.55 -3.83 37.47
C LEU A 47 -16.07 -2.57 36.75
N SER A 48 -16.73 -2.73 35.61
CA SER A 48 -17.39 -1.62 34.89
C SER A 48 -18.48 -0.94 35.74
N ALA A 49 -19.27 -1.72 36.45
CA ALA A 49 -20.31 -1.18 37.35
C ALA A 49 -19.71 -0.39 38.54
N VAL A 50 -18.63 -0.90 39.13
CA VAL A 50 -17.89 -0.20 40.20
C VAL A 50 -17.31 1.12 39.69
N ARG A 51 -16.64 1.10 38.53
CA ARG A 51 -16.11 2.30 37.89
C ARG A 51 -17.19 3.36 37.66
N GLU A 52 -18.33 2.93 37.11
CA GLU A 52 -19.45 3.83 36.86
C GLU A 52 -20.09 4.35 38.16
N ALA A 53 -20.17 3.54 39.22
CA ALA A 53 -20.60 4.00 40.52
C ALA A 53 -19.66 5.02 41.13
N VAL A 54 -18.34 4.81 41.04
CA VAL A 54 -17.32 5.77 41.49
C VAL A 54 -17.42 7.06 40.70
N ARG A 55 -17.62 7.02 39.39
CA ARG A 55 -17.80 8.23 38.57
C ARG A 55 -19.03 9.03 38.93
N ARG A 56 -20.13 8.35 39.26
CA ARG A 56 -21.39 9.03 39.63
C ARG A 56 -21.47 9.49 41.05
N HIS A 57 -20.88 8.75 41.98
CA HIS A 57 -21.06 8.98 43.42
C HIS A 57 -19.76 9.30 44.15
N GLY A 58 -18.61 9.19 43.48
CA GLY A 58 -17.32 9.58 44.05
C GLY A 58 -17.29 11.05 44.41
N ALA A 59 -16.70 11.38 45.54
CA ALA A 59 -16.51 12.78 45.94
C ALA A 59 -15.65 13.50 44.91
N THR A 60 -16.25 14.46 44.22
CA THR A 60 -15.51 15.32 43.30
C THR A 60 -15.05 16.54 44.04
N GLU A 61 -13.76 16.69 44.27
CA GLU A 61 -13.18 17.88 44.85
C GLU A 61 -13.22 19.04 43.83
N ALA A 62 -13.75 20.17 44.23
CA ALA A 62 -13.82 21.30 43.34
C ALA A 62 -12.43 21.87 43.07
N ALA A 63 -12.05 21.94 41.80
CA ALA A 63 -10.76 22.52 41.45
C ALA A 63 -10.58 23.93 42.02
N PRO A 64 -9.38 24.31 42.49
CA PRO A 64 -9.10 25.66 42.97
C PRO A 64 -9.52 26.71 41.93
N ALA A 65 -10.05 27.86 42.43
CA ALA A 65 -10.55 28.92 41.57
C ALA A 65 -9.52 29.37 40.53
N ALA A 66 -8.26 29.50 40.93
CA ALA A 66 -7.17 29.87 40.02
C ALA A 66 -6.98 28.89 38.84
N LEU A 67 -7.17 27.58 39.07
CA LEU A 67 -7.07 26.60 38.02
C LEU A 67 -8.28 26.65 37.08
N ARG A 68 -9.48 26.84 37.61
CA ARG A 68 -10.69 27.01 36.81
C ARG A 68 -10.60 28.25 35.91
N ASP A 69 -10.09 29.38 36.47
CA ASP A 69 -9.89 30.60 35.72
C ASP A 69 -8.81 30.47 34.63
N ALA A 70 -7.71 29.77 34.94
CA ALA A 70 -6.67 29.47 33.97
C ALA A 70 -7.19 28.61 32.80
N VAL A 71 -7.96 27.56 33.08
CA VAL A 71 -8.57 26.73 32.05
C VAL A 71 -9.62 27.49 31.25
N ALA A 72 -10.45 28.30 31.90
CA ALA A 72 -11.41 29.17 31.24
C ALA A 72 -10.75 30.26 30.36
N ALA A 73 -9.53 30.67 30.68
CA ALA A 73 -8.75 31.61 29.88
C ALA A 73 -8.18 30.99 28.59
N ILE A 74 -7.92 29.67 28.57
CA ILE A 74 -7.43 28.96 27.38
C ILE A 74 -8.47 28.98 26.25
N GLY A 75 -9.75 28.92 26.59
CA GLY A 75 -10.87 28.93 25.63
C GLY A 75 -11.44 30.30 25.27
N ARG A 76 -10.99 31.35 25.93
CA ARG A 76 -11.48 32.71 25.62
C ARG A 76 -10.59 33.37 24.58
N PRO A 77 -11.11 33.67 23.36
CA PRO A 77 -10.39 34.55 22.47
C PRO A 77 -10.21 35.89 23.20
N LYS A 78 -8.96 36.30 23.44
CA LYS A 78 -8.68 37.66 23.94
C LYS A 78 -9.35 38.62 22.97
N ALA A 79 -10.39 39.31 23.43
CA ALA A 79 -11.02 40.42 22.73
C ALA A 79 -10.03 41.58 22.68
N SER A 80 -8.99 41.49 21.91
CA SER A 80 -8.13 42.60 21.53
C SER A 80 -8.73 43.22 20.27
N GLY A 81 -8.98 44.49 20.42
CA GLY A 81 -9.55 45.48 19.53
C GLY A 81 -9.80 45.03 18.05
N ARG A 82 -11.00 45.28 17.64
CA ARG A 82 -11.66 45.04 16.32
C ARG A 82 -10.85 45.45 15.06
N ARG A 83 -9.61 45.91 15.22
CA ARG A 83 -8.74 46.36 14.11
C ARG A 83 -7.63 45.35 13.72
N VAL A 84 -7.41 44.30 14.50
CA VAL A 84 -6.37 43.24 14.20
C VAL A 84 -7.00 41.94 13.70
N ALA A 85 -8.32 41.78 13.84
CA ALA A 85 -9.00 40.54 13.45
C ALA A 85 -9.06 40.32 11.92
N LEU A 86 -9.12 41.40 11.10
CA LEU A 86 -9.19 41.28 9.65
C LEU A 86 -7.91 40.71 9.03
N PRO A 87 -6.68 41.20 9.37
CA PRO A 87 -5.45 40.66 8.81
C PRO A 87 -5.14 39.24 9.32
N LEU A 88 -5.53 38.91 10.57
CA LEU A 88 -5.31 37.56 11.10
C LEU A 88 -6.23 36.52 10.47
N ALA A 89 -7.51 36.89 10.26
CA ALA A 89 -8.44 36.01 9.52
C ALA A 89 -8.00 35.79 8.06
N ALA A 90 -7.49 36.84 7.41
CA ALA A 90 -6.92 36.73 6.05
C ALA A 90 -5.64 35.88 6.03
N ALA A 91 -4.78 35.99 7.05
CA ALA A 91 -3.57 35.17 7.17
C ALA A 91 -3.89 33.68 7.41
N VAL A 92 -4.90 33.38 8.24
CA VAL A 92 -5.37 32.02 8.49
C VAL A 92 -6.01 31.45 7.22
N ALA A 93 -6.86 32.22 6.53
CA ALA A 93 -7.46 31.79 5.27
C ALA A 93 -6.40 31.57 4.18
N ALA A 94 -5.41 32.45 4.05
CA ALA A 94 -4.27 32.27 3.15
C ALA A 94 -3.44 31.04 3.52
N GLY A 95 -3.18 30.78 4.81
CA GLY A 95 -2.50 29.59 5.30
C GLY A 95 -3.24 28.29 4.97
N ILE A 96 -4.57 28.29 5.09
CA ILE A 96 -5.42 27.14 4.70
C ILE A 96 -5.39 26.93 3.19
N VAL A 97 -5.48 27.99 2.40
CA VAL A 97 -5.42 27.88 0.93
C VAL A 97 -4.04 27.43 0.46
N ILE A 98 -2.95 27.97 1.03
CA ILE A 98 -1.59 27.54 0.71
C ILE A 98 -1.36 26.10 1.17
N GLY A 99 -1.83 25.74 2.37
CA GLY A 99 -1.76 24.37 2.88
C GLY A 99 -2.55 23.38 2.03
N ALA A 100 -3.76 23.75 1.61
CA ALA A 100 -4.59 22.93 0.71
C ALA A 100 -3.98 22.82 -0.69
N ALA A 101 -3.40 23.91 -1.23
CA ALA A 101 -2.71 23.91 -2.50
C ALA A 101 -1.41 23.09 -2.43
N ALA A 102 -0.62 23.21 -1.37
CA ALA A 102 0.56 22.39 -1.14
C ALA A 102 0.17 20.91 -0.98
N GLN A 103 -0.88 20.62 -0.21
CA GLN A 103 -1.42 19.27 -0.07
C GLN A 103 -1.93 18.73 -1.41
N ALA A 104 -2.64 19.53 -2.21
CA ALA A 104 -3.10 19.15 -3.54
C ALA A 104 -1.93 18.90 -4.51
N LEU A 105 -0.88 19.73 -4.48
CA LEU A 105 0.34 19.54 -5.26
C LEU A 105 1.12 18.31 -4.81
N LEU A 106 1.22 18.06 -3.51
CA LEU A 106 1.84 16.85 -2.95
C LEU A 106 1.00 15.59 -3.18
N SER A 107 -0.33 15.73 -3.22
CA SER A 107 -1.25 14.62 -3.51
C SER A 107 -1.38 14.35 -5.01
N SER A 108 -1.26 15.35 -5.88
CA SER A 108 -1.27 15.17 -7.34
C SER A 108 0.00 14.45 -7.83
N SER A 109 1.12 14.59 -7.11
CA SER A 109 2.29 13.72 -7.33
C SER A 109 2.13 12.31 -6.72
N ARG A 110 1.05 12.06 -5.98
CA ARG A 110 0.69 10.78 -5.33
C ARG A 110 -0.66 10.21 -5.75
N THR A 111 -1.21 10.60 -6.85
CA THR A 111 -2.15 9.71 -7.53
C THR A 111 -1.31 8.52 -7.99
N ALA A 112 -1.13 7.56 -7.08
CA ALA A 112 -0.46 6.32 -7.37
C ALA A 112 -1.19 5.74 -8.58
N ASP A 113 -0.52 5.71 -9.71
CA ASP A 113 -1.05 5.08 -10.90
C ASP A 113 -1.43 3.64 -10.52
N PRO A 114 -2.71 3.29 -10.56
CA PRO A 114 -3.18 2.00 -10.06
C PRO A 114 -2.55 0.83 -10.82
N VAL A 115 -2.17 1.03 -12.08
CA VAL A 115 -1.48 0.02 -12.87
C VAL A 115 -0.05 -0.18 -12.37
N ALA A 116 0.69 0.91 -12.10
CA ALA A 116 2.03 0.80 -11.53
C ALA A 116 1.99 0.13 -10.15
N ALA A 117 1.08 0.56 -9.29
CA ALA A 117 0.94 -0.02 -7.96
C ALA A 117 0.62 -1.51 -8.04
N ALA A 118 -0.30 -1.93 -8.92
CA ALA A 118 -0.66 -3.33 -9.10
C ALA A 118 0.51 -4.17 -9.64
N THR A 119 1.25 -3.68 -10.64
CA THR A 119 2.38 -4.41 -11.24
C THR A 119 3.57 -4.51 -10.30
N VAL A 120 3.86 -3.46 -9.52
CA VAL A 120 4.91 -3.49 -8.49
C VAL A 120 4.53 -4.43 -7.34
N ALA A 121 3.28 -4.38 -6.86
CA ALA A 121 2.80 -5.29 -5.82
C ALA A 121 2.82 -6.75 -6.28
N ASP A 122 2.50 -7.03 -7.55
CA ASP A 122 2.61 -8.37 -8.13
C ASP A 122 4.07 -8.84 -8.18
N PHE A 123 4.99 -7.99 -8.62
CA PHE A 123 6.42 -8.28 -8.65
C PHE A 123 6.96 -8.58 -7.26
N ALA A 124 6.72 -7.70 -6.28
CA ALA A 124 7.16 -7.86 -4.91
C ALA A 124 6.62 -9.16 -4.27
N ARG A 125 5.34 -9.48 -4.52
CA ARG A 125 4.74 -10.74 -4.03
C ARG A 125 5.41 -11.97 -4.65
N ALA A 126 5.71 -11.95 -5.94
CA ALA A 126 6.39 -13.04 -6.62
C ALA A 126 7.80 -13.29 -6.06
N GLU A 127 8.54 -12.22 -5.80
CA GLU A 127 9.85 -12.29 -5.13
C GLU A 127 9.76 -12.85 -3.71
N LEU A 128 8.85 -12.31 -2.89
CA LEU A 128 8.66 -12.73 -1.51
C LEU A 128 8.17 -14.19 -1.36
N SER A 129 7.46 -14.71 -2.36
CA SER A 129 6.93 -16.08 -2.34
C SER A 129 7.90 -17.11 -2.91
N ASP A 130 9.09 -16.70 -3.37
CA ASP A 130 10.05 -17.54 -4.11
C ASP A 130 9.42 -18.27 -5.33
N ARG A 131 8.41 -17.63 -5.93
CA ARG A 131 7.67 -18.12 -7.09
C ARG A 131 7.56 -17.03 -8.15
N PRO A 132 8.65 -16.75 -8.87
CA PRO A 132 8.69 -15.67 -9.85
C PRO A 132 7.81 -15.94 -11.08
N PHE A 133 7.44 -17.19 -11.35
CA PHE A 133 6.64 -17.60 -12.52
C PHE A 133 5.70 -18.78 -12.19
N ASP A 134 4.59 -18.89 -12.92
CA ASP A 134 3.64 -20.01 -12.87
C ASP A 134 4.06 -21.13 -13.85
N VAL A 135 4.65 -20.74 -14.99
CA VAL A 135 5.27 -21.65 -15.95
C VAL A 135 6.75 -21.31 -16.09
N ALA A 136 7.61 -22.24 -15.71
CA ALA A 136 9.06 -22.13 -15.81
C ALA A 136 9.52 -22.70 -17.16
N SER A 137 9.97 -21.85 -18.07
CA SER A 137 10.55 -22.26 -19.35
C SER A 137 11.29 -21.11 -20.01
N SER A 138 12.43 -21.37 -20.59
CA SER A 138 13.14 -20.45 -21.49
C SER A 138 12.64 -20.53 -22.95
N ASP A 139 11.79 -21.48 -23.25
CA ASP A 139 11.23 -21.65 -24.58
C ASP A 139 9.94 -20.88 -24.77
N ARG A 140 9.95 -19.90 -25.68
CA ARG A 140 8.77 -19.13 -26.06
C ARG A 140 7.61 -19.98 -26.55
N HIS A 141 7.89 -21.12 -27.17
CA HIS A 141 6.86 -22.06 -27.70
C HIS A 141 6.13 -22.80 -26.57
N THR A 142 6.68 -22.80 -25.37
CA THR A 142 6.03 -23.31 -24.16
C THR A 142 5.32 -22.18 -23.41
N VAL A 143 5.99 -21.04 -23.19
CA VAL A 143 5.47 -19.92 -22.38
C VAL A 143 4.30 -19.22 -23.07
N LYS A 144 4.41 -18.90 -24.38
CA LYS A 144 3.38 -18.16 -25.11
C LYS A 144 2.02 -18.87 -25.12
N PRO A 145 1.91 -20.18 -25.52
CA PRO A 145 0.63 -20.86 -25.48
C PRO A 145 0.02 -20.99 -24.09
N TRP A 146 0.89 -21.19 -23.07
CA TRP A 146 0.42 -21.26 -21.69
C TRP A 146 -0.21 -19.94 -21.23
N LEU A 147 0.44 -18.81 -21.48
CA LEU A 147 -0.08 -17.50 -21.14
C LEU A 147 -1.39 -17.16 -21.87
N VAL A 148 -1.46 -17.46 -23.19
CA VAL A 148 -2.66 -17.25 -24.00
C VAL A 148 -3.84 -18.10 -23.52
N ALA A 149 -3.57 -19.29 -22.99
CA ALA A 149 -4.63 -20.14 -22.42
C ALA A 149 -5.19 -19.62 -21.09
N HIS A 150 -4.44 -18.77 -20.36
CA HIS A 150 -4.81 -18.31 -19.02
C HIS A 150 -5.12 -16.82 -18.93
N ALA A 151 -4.85 -16.04 -19.97
CA ALA A 151 -5.18 -14.62 -20.03
C ALA A 151 -5.97 -14.29 -21.31
N PRO A 152 -6.93 -13.36 -21.28
CA PRO A 152 -7.73 -12.97 -22.43
C PRO A 152 -6.96 -12.11 -23.46
N LEU A 153 -5.66 -11.92 -23.27
CA LEU A 153 -4.80 -11.07 -24.08
C LEU A 153 -3.74 -11.92 -24.79
N GLY A 154 -3.55 -11.69 -26.08
CA GLY A 154 -2.41 -12.25 -26.81
C GLY A 154 -1.09 -11.74 -26.25
N VAL A 155 -0.04 -12.55 -26.32
CA VAL A 155 1.28 -12.26 -25.74
C VAL A 155 2.32 -12.15 -26.82
N GLU A 156 3.20 -11.14 -26.73
CA GLU A 156 4.39 -11.04 -27.55
C GLU A 156 5.61 -11.52 -26.74
N VAL A 157 6.29 -12.54 -27.20
CA VAL A 157 7.45 -13.13 -26.53
C VAL A 157 8.69 -12.92 -27.38
N ALA A 158 9.56 -12.00 -26.95
CA ALA A 158 10.82 -11.74 -27.63
C ALA A 158 11.95 -12.61 -27.03
N ASP A 159 12.76 -13.20 -27.89
CA ASP A 159 14.01 -13.81 -27.47
C ASP A 159 15.08 -12.74 -27.32
N LEU A 160 15.58 -12.57 -26.11
CA LEU A 160 16.59 -11.57 -25.74
C LEU A 160 17.81 -12.21 -25.05
N ALA A 161 17.98 -13.52 -25.18
CA ALA A 161 19.09 -14.24 -24.55
C ALA A 161 20.44 -13.67 -24.99
N ASP A 162 20.62 -13.38 -26.28
CA ASP A 162 21.85 -12.81 -26.85
C ASP A 162 22.15 -11.40 -26.32
N LYS A 163 21.14 -10.72 -25.78
CA LYS A 163 21.29 -9.39 -25.17
C LYS A 163 21.47 -9.46 -23.64
N GLY A 164 21.54 -10.66 -23.09
CA GLY A 164 21.73 -10.91 -21.68
C GLY A 164 20.44 -10.81 -20.84
N TYR A 165 19.29 -11.01 -21.48
CA TYR A 165 17.98 -11.08 -20.87
C TYR A 165 17.26 -12.38 -21.30
N PRO A 166 17.72 -13.57 -20.87
CA PRO A 166 17.04 -14.83 -21.20
C PRO A 166 15.64 -14.84 -20.59
N LEU A 167 14.69 -15.41 -21.33
CA LEU A 167 13.36 -15.72 -20.82
C LEU A 167 13.49 -16.80 -19.73
N ALA A 168 12.83 -16.63 -18.61
CA ALA A 168 12.80 -17.60 -17.50
C ALA A 168 11.43 -18.27 -17.34
N GLY A 169 10.37 -17.57 -17.75
CA GLY A 169 9.02 -18.10 -17.64
C GLY A 169 7.94 -17.07 -17.84
N GLY A 170 6.75 -17.42 -17.38
CA GLY A 170 5.61 -16.53 -17.39
C GLY A 170 4.68 -16.77 -16.21
N ARG A 171 3.86 -15.77 -15.89
CA ARG A 171 2.81 -15.88 -14.88
C ARG A 171 1.60 -15.02 -15.27
N ILE A 172 0.51 -15.20 -14.55
CA ILE A 172 -0.68 -14.35 -14.68
C ILE A 172 -0.71 -13.37 -13.50
N ALA A 173 -0.56 -12.10 -13.80
CA ALA A 173 -0.80 -11.02 -12.84
C ALA A 173 -2.27 -10.57 -12.89
N VAL A 174 -2.69 -9.79 -11.89
CA VAL A 174 -4.03 -9.19 -11.86
C VAL A 174 -3.88 -7.68 -11.70
N VAL A 175 -4.36 -6.95 -12.70
CA VAL A 175 -4.38 -5.47 -12.67
C VAL A 175 -5.84 -5.01 -12.60
N GLY A 176 -6.22 -4.41 -11.47
CA GLY A 176 -7.64 -4.18 -11.15
C GLY A 176 -8.37 -5.52 -10.99
N ALA A 177 -9.32 -5.82 -11.87
CA ALA A 177 -10.04 -7.09 -11.92
C ALA A 177 -9.66 -7.93 -13.16
N THR A 178 -8.65 -7.54 -13.92
CA THR A 178 -8.30 -8.16 -15.19
C THR A 178 -7.06 -9.03 -15.04
N PRO A 179 -7.12 -10.34 -15.36
CA PRO A 179 -5.95 -11.18 -15.47
C PRO A 179 -5.14 -10.76 -16.71
N VAL A 180 -3.84 -10.54 -16.51
CA VAL A 180 -2.93 -10.06 -17.54
C VAL A 180 -1.67 -10.93 -17.59
N PRO A 181 -1.15 -11.22 -18.79
CA PRO A 181 0.05 -12.02 -18.93
C PRO A 181 1.28 -11.22 -18.53
N THR A 182 2.16 -11.86 -17.80
CA THR A 182 3.44 -11.31 -17.36
C THR A 182 4.55 -12.28 -17.76
N LEU A 183 5.47 -11.81 -18.59
CA LEU A 183 6.71 -12.51 -18.91
C LEU A 183 7.75 -12.22 -17.85
N VAL A 184 8.54 -13.22 -17.52
CA VAL A 184 9.65 -13.08 -16.57
C VAL A 184 10.95 -13.34 -17.31
N TYR A 185 11.78 -12.31 -17.38
CA TYR A 185 13.13 -12.38 -17.90
C TYR A 185 14.13 -12.34 -16.75
N GLN A 186 15.32 -12.86 -16.99
CA GLN A 186 16.41 -12.83 -16.02
C GLN A 186 17.50 -11.84 -16.45
N ARG A 187 18.05 -11.12 -15.48
CA ARG A 187 19.26 -10.30 -15.67
C ARG A 187 20.23 -10.59 -14.53
N ARG A 188 21.25 -11.40 -14.78
CA ARG A 188 22.15 -11.92 -13.72
C ARG A 188 21.33 -12.66 -12.64
N GLU A 189 21.32 -12.17 -11.39
CA GLU A 189 20.56 -12.73 -10.28
C GLU A 189 19.18 -12.05 -10.08
N HIS A 190 18.81 -11.09 -10.94
CA HIS A 190 17.60 -10.29 -10.82
C HIS A 190 16.54 -10.72 -11.84
N TRP A 191 15.29 -10.53 -11.48
CA TRP A 191 14.15 -10.75 -12.36
C TRP A 191 13.68 -9.44 -12.99
N ILE A 192 13.17 -9.53 -14.19
CA ILE A 192 12.45 -8.46 -14.87
C ILE A 192 11.07 -9.01 -15.21
N ALA A 193 10.03 -8.47 -14.59
CA ALA A 193 8.65 -8.78 -14.94
C ALA A 193 8.16 -7.80 -16.00
N LEU A 194 7.74 -8.34 -17.15
CA LEU A 194 7.13 -7.58 -18.23
C LEU A 194 5.66 -7.93 -18.32
N THR A 195 4.81 -7.04 -17.86
CA THR A 195 3.35 -7.21 -17.91
C THR A 195 2.81 -6.56 -19.17
N GLU A 196 2.04 -7.31 -19.94
CA GLU A 196 1.31 -6.82 -21.11
C GLU A 196 -0.13 -6.49 -20.73
N LEU A 197 -0.61 -5.34 -21.17
CA LEU A 197 -1.90 -4.77 -20.79
C LEU A 197 -2.70 -4.38 -22.05
N PRO A 198 -4.05 -4.51 -22.02
CA PRO A 198 -4.86 -3.86 -23.04
C PRO A 198 -4.69 -2.35 -22.96
N LEU A 199 -4.74 -1.64 -24.08
CA LEU A 199 -4.60 -0.17 -24.12
C LEU A 199 -5.56 0.55 -23.19
N SER A 200 -6.77 0.02 -23.00
CA SER A 200 -7.78 0.59 -22.09
C SER A 200 -7.34 0.65 -20.61
N LEU A 201 -6.41 -0.20 -20.20
CA LEU A 201 -5.81 -0.17 -18.86
C LEU A 201 -4.50 0.63 -18.83
N GLY A 202 -3.88 0.84 -20.00
CA GLY A 202 -2.60 1.55 -20.13
C GLY A 202 -2.72 3.07 -20.31
N ASP A 203 -3.92 3.62 -20.44
CA ASP A 203 -4.19 5.02 -20.79
C ASP A 203 -3.82 6.06 -19.71
N GLY A 204 -3.38 5.63 -18.55
CA GLY A 204 -2.83 6.49 -17.51
C GLY A 204 -1.37 6.83 -17.79
N ALA A 205 -1.11 7.90 -18.54
CA ALA A 205 0.23 8.48 -18.75
C ALA A 205 1.28 7.47 -19.28
N LEU A 206 1.11 7.08 -20.54
CA LEU A 206 2.14 6.40 -21.35
C LEU A 206 3.30 7.34 -21.70
N ASP A 207 3.68 8.18 -20.76
CA ASP A 207 4.99 8.80 -20.82
C ASP A 207 6.02 7.67 -20.62
N ALA A 208 6.85 7.46 -21.63
CA ALA A 208 7.98 6.53 -21.61
C ALA A 208 9.04 6.93 -20.54
N ARG A 209 8.58 7.51 -19.44
CA ARG A 209 9.41 7.92 -18.31
C ARG A 209 9.52 6.75 -17.36
N GLY A 210 10.75 6.32 -17.16
CA GLY A 210 11.08 5.43 -16.07
C GLY A 210 10.68 6.07 -14.74
N GLY A 211 10.17 5.28 -13.80
CA GLY A 211 9.79 5.69 -12.47
C GLY A 211 10.39 4.77 -11.42
N THR A 212 10.21 5.18 -10.17
CA THR A 212 10.50 4.33 -9.00
C THR A 212 9.26 4.32 -8.12
N LEU A 213 8.83 3.13 -7.73
CA LEU A 213 7.73 2.94 -6.80
C LEU A 213 8.11 1.84 -5.81
N ASP A 214 8.00 2.12 -4.52
CA ASP A 214 8.31 1.18 -3.41
C ASP A 214 9.70 0.53 -3.52
N GLY A 215 10.68 1.27 -4.06
CA GLY A 215 12.06 0.78 -4.24
C GLY A 215 12.32 0.08 -5.58
N PHE A 216 11.30 -0.32 -6.31
CA PHE A 216 11.42 -0.96 -7.63
C PHE A 216 11.44 0.07 -8.75
N ARG A 217 12.18 -0.25 -9.82
CA ARG A 217 12.20 0.52 -11.06
C ARG A 217 11.09 0.04 -11.97
N LEU A 218 10.49 0.96 -12.70
CA LEU A 218 9.48 0.64 -13.71
C LEU A 218 9.72 1.46 -14.97
N VAL A 219 9.47 0.85 -16.12
CA VAL A 219 9.48 1.47 -17.44
C VAL A 219 8.21 1.09 -18.16
N ARG A 220 7.56 2.06 -18.81
CA ARG A 220 6.30 1.87 -19.53
C ARG A 220 6.44 2.29 -20.97
N TRP A 221 5.73 1.61 -21.81
CA TRP A 221 5.54 2.01 -23.22
C TRP A 221 4.26 1.37 -23.77
N ALA A 222 3.83 1.83 -24.92
CA ALA A 222 2.79 1.17 -25.70
C ALA A 222 3.20 1.05 -27.16
N ASP A 223 2.58 0.12 -27.82
CA ASP A 223 2.48 0.03 -29.27
C ASP A 223 1.04 0.33 -29.73
N ARG A 224 0.66 -0.11 -30.93
CA ARG A 224 -0.67 0.13 -31.48
C ARG A 224 -1.75 -0.76 -30.88
N GLU A 225 -1.40 -1.83 -30.20
CA GLU A 225 -2.31 -2.87 -29.74
C GLU A 225 -2.30 -3.01 -28.23
N ARG A 226 -1.17 -2.69 -27.57
CA ARG A 226 -0.91 -3.01 -26.15
C ARG A 226 -0.09 -1.96 -25.44
N ALA A 227 -0.26 -1.96 -24.15
CA ALA A 227 0.62 -1.26 -23.23
C ALA A 227 1.49 -2.27 -22.47
N TYR A 228 2.66 -1.85 -22.09
CA TYR A 228 3.67 -2.67 -21.41
C TYR A 228 4.18 -1.98 -20.16
N VAL A 229 4.38 -2.75 -19.11
CA VAL A 229 5.03 -2.29 -17.87
C VAL A 229 6.12 -3.29 -17.52
N ALA A 230 7.36 -2.84 -17.55
CA ALA A 230 8.50 -3.61 -17.05
C ALA A 230 8.82 -3.15 -15.63
N VAL A 231 8.94 -4.09 -14.68
CA VAL A 231 9.27 -3.86 -13.28
C VAL A 231 10.48 -4.71 -12.90
N SER A 232 11.42 -4.13 -12.15
CA SER A 232 12.59 -4.83 -11.62
C SER A 232 13.24 -4.02 -10.49
N ASP A 233 14.14 -4.65 -9.77
CA ASP A 233 15.05 -4.04 -8.79
C ASP A 233 16.40 -3.60 -9.40
N ILE A 234 16.66 -3.89 -10.69
CA ILE A 234 17.89 -3.51 -11.38
C ILE A 234 18.01 -2.00 -11.59
N ASP A 235 19.18 -1.54 -12.04
CA ASP A 235 19.42 -0.15 -12.39
C ASP A 235 18.45 0.37 -13.48
N ALA A 236 18.09 1.65 -13.39
CA ALA A 236 17.13 2.28 -14.32
C ALA A 236 17.63 2.29 -15.78
N ALA A 237 18.94 2.40 -15.99
CA ALA A 237 19.53 2.38 -17.34
C ALA A 237 19.46 0.96 -17.92
N GLU A 238 19.71 -0.08 -17.11
CA GLU A 238 19.60 -1.47 -17.54
C GLU A 238 18.14 -1.85 -17.85
N LEU A 239 17.17 -1.42 -17.05
CA LEU A 239 15.76 -1.66 -17.32
C LEU A 239 15.28 -0.92 -18.58
N SER A 240 15.78 0.29 -18.82
CA SER A 240 15.51 1.04 -20.05
C SER A 240 16.11 0.37 -21.27
N ALA A 241 17.30 -0.20 -21.13
CA ALA A 241 17.96 -0.99 -22.19
C ALA A 241 17.19 -2.28 -22.52
N PHE A 242 16.69 -2.97 -21.50
CA PHE A 242 15.77 -4.11 -21.68
C PHE A 242 14.51 -3.71 -22.47
N ALA A 243 13.84 -2.63 -22.07
CA ALA A 243 12.64 -2.14 -22.75
C ALA A 243 12.92 -1.76 -24.23
N ALA A 244 14.07 -1.17 -24.50
CA ALA A 244 14.51 -0.86 -25.87
C ALA A 244 14.78 -2.13 -26.70
N ALA A 245 15.45 -3.10 -26.09
CA ALA A 245 15.73 -4.38 -26.71
C ALA A 245 14.44 -5.16 -27.03
N PHE A 246 13.50 -5.19 -26.09
CA PHE A 246 12.20 -5.84 -26.30
C PHE A 246 11.42 -5.19 -27.44
N ARG A 247 11.29 -3.87 -27.46
CA ARG A 247 10.60 -3.13 -28.53
C ARG A 247 11.21 -3.41 -29.92
N ALA A 248 12.52 -3.44 -30.00
CA ALA A 248 13.22 -3.71 -31.27
C ALA A 248 12.94 -5.14 -31.76
N ALA A 249 12.95 -6.15 -30.87
CA ALA A 249 12.68 -7.54 -31.21
C ALA A 249 11.21 -7.80 -31.56
N ALA A 250 10.27 -7.23 -30.81
CA ALA A 250 8.83 -7.31 -31.07
C ALA A 250 8.44 -6.65 -32.41
N GLY A 251 9.05 -5.48 -32.71
CA GLY A 251 8.85 -4.81 -33.99
C GLY A 251 9.38 -5.56 -35.21
N ALA A 252 10.42 -6.35 -35.05
CA ALA A 252 10.97 -7.21 -36.11
C ALA A 252 10.12 -8.45 -36.37
N GLY A 253 9.49 -9.03 -35.32
CA GLY A 253 8.63 -10.21 -35.45
C GLY A 253 7.26 -9.94 -36.10
N GLY A 254 6.75 -8.72 -36.01
CA GLY A 254 5.46 -8.32 -36.63
C GLY A 254 5.50 -8.20 -38.15
N GLY A 255 6.66 -8.30 -38.77
CA GLY A 255 6.84 -8.19 -40.23
C GLY A 255 6.70 -9.50 -41.01
N GLU A 256 6.75 -10.64 -40.35
CA GLU A 256 6.74 -11.97 -41.02
C GLU A 256 5.37 -12.68 -41.07
N ALA A 257 4.32 -12.05 -40.48
CA ALA A 257 2.97 -12.62 -40.48
C ALA A 257 1.97 -11.76 -41.28
N ARG A 258 2.35 -11.42 -42.54
CA ARG A 258 1.42 -10.91 -43.57
C ARG A 258 1.55 -11.66 -44.86
#